data_1cde1d82b6371414fe9a1f6e8a656f1c
#
_entry.id   1cde1d82b6371414fe9a1f6e8a656f1c
#
_cell.length_a   1.000
_cell.length_b   1.000
_cell.length_c   1.000
_cell.angle_alpha   90.00
_cell.angle_beta   90.00
_cell.angle_gamma   90.00
#
_symmetry.space_group_name_H-M   'P 1'
#
loop_
_entity.id
_entity.type
_entity.pdbx_description
1 polymer ?
#
loop_
_entity_poly.entity_id
_entity_poly.type
_entity_poly.pdbx_seq_one_letter_code
_entity_poly.pdbx_strand_id
1 'polypeptide(L)'
;MRYKYVYATFPRAYSKSFLSTLILMLRCILYPGAKLFVTSGGKEQASSILKAKVQELCHLIPALQDEIDWGRGKTLEGKDYVKYIFKNGSVLDNIAARETSRGQRRHGGLMEECVGIDGTILNEVIIPTMNVSRRGPWGGKDDNETLNKS
;
A
#
# COMPACT_ATOMS: atom_id res chain seq x y z
N MET A 1 5.67 4.89 -13.09
CA MET A 1 6.31 6.07 -12.45
C MET A 1 7.82 6.00 -12.64
N ARG A 2 8.46 7.13 -12.92
CA ARG A 2 9.91 7.22 -13.17
C ARG A 2 10.74 7.28 -11.86
N TYR A 3 10.11 7.75 -10.77
CA TYR A 3 10.80 7.98 -9.49
C TYR A 3 10.40 6.93 -8.47
N LYS A 4 11.37 6.49 -7.66
CA LYS A 4 11.17 5.53 -6.56
C LYS A 4 10.50 6.19 -5.35
N TYR A 5 10.87 7.42 -5.07
CA TYR A 5 10.31 8.21 -3.96
C TYR A 5 9.66 9.47 -4.52
N VAL A 6 8.45 9.73 -4.09
CA VAL A 6 7.71 10.95 -4.44
C VAL A 6 7.15 11.56 -3.16
N TYR A 7 7.52 12.79 -2.90
CA TYR A 7 6.89 13.61 -1.87
C TYR A 7 5.92 14.57 -2.53
N ALA A 8 4.68 14.56 -2.11
CA ALA A 8 3.64 15.39 -2.69
C ALA A 8 2.85 16.11 -1.60
N THR A 9 2.68 17.43 -1.77
CA THR A 9 1.84 18.27 -0.90
C THR A 9 0.61 18.70 -1.67
N PHE A 10 -0.54 18.51 -1.05
CA PHE A 10 -1.82 18.91 -1.62
C PHE A 10 -2.61 19.73 -0.61
N PRO A 11 -3.38 20.73 -1.04
CA PRO A 11 -4.34 21.40 -0.17
C PRO A 11 -5.41 20.42 0.31
N ARG A 12 -6.12 20.77 1.37
CA ARG A 12 -7.25 19.97 1.87
C ARG A 12 -8.31 19.84 0.78
N ALA A 13 -9.04 18.71 0.81
CA ALA A 13 -10.11 18.38 -0.13
C ALA A 13 -9.68 18.17 -1.60
N TYR A 14 -8.38 18.00 -1.89
CA TYR A 14 -7.86 17.80 -3.25
C TYR A 14 -7.72 16.33 -3.65
N SER A 15 -8.57 15.45 -3.13
CA SER A 15 -8.63 14.03 -3.49
C SER A 15 -7.30 13.26 -3.39
N LYS A 16 -6.36 13.72 -2.55
CA LYS A 16 -5.01 13.11 -2.45
C LYS A 16 -5.08 11.61 -2.10
N SER A 17 -5.83 11.27 -1.05
CA SER A 17 -5.94 9.87 -0.59
C SER A 17 -6.69 8.99 -1.59
N PHE A 18 -7.62 9.55 -2.35
CA PHE A 18 -8.30 8.87 -3.44
C PHE A 18 -7.32 8.51 -4.56
N LEU A 19 -6.58 9.51 -5.07
CA LEU A 19 -5.62 9.32 -6.16
C LEU A 19 -4.46 8.41 -5.75
N SER A 20 -3.93 8.57 -4.55
CA SER A 20 -2.83 7.74 -4.07
C SER A 20 -3.26 6.29 -3.84
N THR A 21 -4.47 6.05 -3.32
CA THR A 21 -5.02 4.68 -3.19
C THR A 21 -5.27 4.07 -4.57
N LEU A 22 -5.80 4.82 -5.53
CA LEU A 22 -5.96 4.35 -6.91
C LEU A 22 -4.61 3.92 -7.52
N ILE A 23 -3.56 4.72 -7.35
CA ILE A 23 -2.21 4.38 -7.83
C ILE A 23 -1.71 3.07 -7.19
N LEU A 24 -1.93 2.87 -5.88
CA LEU A 24 -1.53 1.63 -5.21
C LEU A 24 -2.32 0.42 -5.74
N MET A 25 -3.63 0.55 -5.94
CA MET A 25 -4.45 -0.52 -6.52
C MET A 25 -3.99 -0.87 -7.93
N LEU A 26 -3.76 0.13 -8.78
CA LEU A 26 -3.24 -0.10 -10.14
C LEU A 26 -1.87 -0.77 -10.13
N ARG A 27 -0.98 -0.40 -9.20
CA ARG A 27 0.31 -1.08 -9.02
C ARG A 27 0.12 -2.54 -8.59
N CYS A 28 -0.83 -2.83 -7.70
CA CYS A 28 -1.16 -4.21 -7.33
C CYS A 28 -1.65 -5.02 -8.54
N ILE A 29 -2.43 -4.43 -9.43
CA ILE A 29 -2.95 -5.09 -10.63
C ILE A 29 -1.85 -5.31 -11.67
N LEU A 30 -1.04 -4.28 -11.93
CA LEU A 30 -0.01 -4.31 -12.98
C LEU A 30 1.23 -5.13 -12.61
N TYR A 31 1.51 -5.30 -11.29
CA TYR A 31 2.68 -6.03 -10.81
C TYR A 31 2.25 -7.25 -9.98
N PRO A 32 2.03 -8.43 -10.61
CA PRO A 32 1.63 -9.64 -9.90
C PRO A 32 2.54 -9.98 -8.73
N GLY A 33 1.96 -10.31 -7.57
CA GLY A 33 2.70 -10.59 -6.35
C GLY A 33 3.27 -9.37 -5.63
N ALA A 34 2.89 -8.15 -6.03
CA ALA A 34 3.28 -6.93 -5.33
C ALA A 34 2.72 -6.92 -3.90
N LYS A 35 3.54 -6.45 -2.94
CA LYS A 35 3.14 -6.26 -1.54
C LYS A 35 3.29 -4.78 -1.22
N LEU A 36 2.17 -4.07 -1.22
CA LEU A 36 2.10 -2.65 -0.97
C LEU A 36 1.38 -2.36 0.35
N PHE A 37 1.65 -1.19 0.94
CA PHE A 37 1.03 -0.80 2.19
C PHE A 37 0.64 0.68 2.22
N VAL A 38 -0.27 0.98 3.15
CA VAL A 38 -0.57 2.35 3.58
C VAL A 38 -0.21 2.49 5.05
N THR A 39 0.45 3.56 5.42
CA THR A 39 0.70 3.91 6.81
C THR A 39 0.40 5.38 7.07
N SER A 40 0.05 5.68 8.31
CA SER A 40 -0.14 7.04 8.83
C SER A 40 0.32 7.09 10.29
N GLY A 41 0.25 8.23 10.94
CA GLY A 41 0.59 8.38 12.35
C GLY A 41 -0.23 7.48 13.29
N GLY A 42 -1.45 7.06 12.87
CA GLY A 42 -2.33 6.16 13.62
C GLY A 42 -2.73 4.92 12.81
N LYS A 43 -2.76 3.75 13.45
CA LYS A 43 -3.14 2.48 12.82
C LYS A 43 -4.60 2.46 12.38
N GLU A 44 -5.51 2.92 13.25
CA GLU A 44 -6.93 3.02 12.94
C GLU A 44 -7.21 4.03 11.82
N GLN A 45 -6.45 5.13 11.79
CA GLN A 45 -6.56 6.12 10.72
C GLN A 45 -6.15 5.53 9.37
N ALA A 46 -5.01 4.83 9.32
CA ALA A 46 -4.55 4.19 8.09
C ALA A 46 -5.55 3.15 7.56
N SER A 47 -6.12 2.31 8.44
CA SER A 47 -7.12 1.31 8.06
C SER A 47 -8.41 1.94 7.57
N SER A 48 -8.90 2.95 8.27
CA SER A 48 -10.12 3.68 7.91
C SER A 48 -10.00 4.37 6.55
N ILE A 49 -8.89 5.06 6.31
CA ILE A 49 -8.62 5.74 5.03
C ILE A 49 -8.56 4.71 3.90
N LEU A 50 -7.78 3.64 4.08
CA LEU A 50 -7.61 2.62 3.05
C LEU A 50 -8.95 1.96 2.71
N LYS A 51 -9.72 1.55 3.72
CA LYS A 51 -11.03 0.92 3.55
C LYS A 51 -12.01 1.84 2.81
N ALA A 52 -12.17 3.08 3.28
CA ALA A 52 -13.10 4.03 2.70
C ALA A 52 -12.75 4.32 1.23
N LYS A 53 -11.45 4.49 0.91
CA LYS A 53 -11.03 4.82 -0.45
C LYS A 53 -11.09 3.64 -1.39
N VAL A 54 -10.79 2.42 -0.94
CA VAL A 54 -10.97 1.22 -1.77
C VAL A 54 -12.45 0.99 -2.08
N GLN A 55 -13.33 1.13 -1.10
CA GLN A 55 -14.78 0.99 -1.31
C GLN A 55 -15.32 2.06 -2.28
N GLU A 56 -14.90 3.32 -2.13
CA GLU A 56 -15.25 4.40 -3.04
C GLU A 56 -14.78 4.12 -4.48
N LEU A 57 -13.54 3.68 -4.64
CA LEU A 57 -12.96 3.32 -5.94
C LEU A 57 -13.67 2.14 -6.59
N CYS A 58 -13.99 1.09 -5.84
CA CYS A 58 -14.71 -0.07 -6.34
C CYS A 58 -16.16 0.30 -6.76
N HIS A 59 -16.78 1.23 -6.05
CA HIS A 59 -18.10 1.74 -6.43
C HIS A 59 -18.05 2.54 -7.73
N LEU A 60 -17.06 3.40 -7.91
CA LEU A 60 -16.90 4.23 -9.11
C LEU A 60 -16.38 3.43 -10.32
N ILE A 61 -15.55 2.44 -10.09
CA ILE A 61 -14.90 1.61 -11.11
C ILE A 61 -15.10 0.14 -10.74
N PRO A 62 -16.25 -0.47 -11.09
CA PRO A 62 -16.56 -1.86 -10.71
C PRO A 62 -15.51 -2.88 -11.14
N ALA A 63 -14.78 -2.63 -12.23
CA ALA A 63 -13.68 -3.48 -12.68
C ALA A 63 -12.57 -3.65 -11.63
N LEU A 64 -12.34 -2.65 -10.75
CA LEU A 64 -11.38 -2.78 -9.65
C LEU A 64 -11.85 -3.77 -8.59
N GLN A 65 -13.16 -3.86 -8.36
CA GLN A 65 -13.74 -4.83 -7.44
C GLN A 65 -13.52 -6.26 -7.92
N ASP A 66 -13.59 -6.48 -9.24
CA ASP A 66 -13.40 -7.79 -9.85
C ASP A 66 -11.95 -8.29 -9.74
N GLU A 67 -10.98 -7.38 -9.60
CA GLU A 67 -9.58 -7.74 -9.40
C GLU A 67 -9.24 -8.17 -7.97
N ILE A 68 -10.10 -7.85 -6.99
CA ILE A 68 -9.91 -8.22 -5.59
C ILE A 68 -10.49 -9.62 -5.35
N ASP A 69 -9.74 -10.46 -4.64
CA ASP A 69 -10.19 -11.79 -4.22
C ASP A 69 -11.01 -11.68 -2.92
N TRP A 70 -12.33 -11.73 -3.06
CA TRP A 70 -13.29 -11.69 -1.96
C TRP A 70 -13.56 -13.07 -1.34
N GLY A 71 -12.79 -14.10 -1.73
CA GLY A 71 -12.92 -15.44 -1.20
C GLY A 71 -12.76 -15.51 0.32
N ARG A 72 -13.32 -16.56 0.92
CA ARG A 72 -13.30 -16.76 2.37
C ARG A 72 -11.87 -16.77 2.92
N GLY A 73 -11.57 -15.89 3.89
CA GLY A 73 -10.25 -15.78 4.52
C GLY A 73 -9.18 -15.05 3.69
N LYS A 74 -9.55 -14.46 2.57
CA LYS A 74 -8.64 -13.71 1.70
C LYS A 74 -8.59 -12.23 2.10
N THR A 75 -9.53 -11.44 1.64
CA THR A 75 -9.62 -10.02 1.98
C THR A 75 -10.18 -9.86 3.40
N LEU A 76 -9.59 -8.97 4.19
CA LEU A 76 -9.96 -8.67 5.57
C LEU A 76 -10.23 -7.18 5.71
N GLU A 77 -11.39 -6.82 6.23
CA GLU A 77 -11.77 -5.44 6.51
C GLU A 77 -12.12 -5.28 8.00
N GLY A 78 -11.09 -5.19 8.84
CA GLY A 78 -11.22 -4.93 10.28
C GLY A 78 -11.20 -3.44 10.64
N LYS A 79 -11.29 -3.16 11.94
CA LYS A 79 -11.18 -1.80 12.49
C LYS A 79 -9.74 -1.29 12.42
N ASP A 80 -8.80 -2.09 12.90
CA ASP A 80 -7.39 -1.71 13.03
C ASP A 80 -6.52 -2.23 11.91
N TYR A 81 -7.01 -3.24 11.18
CA TYR A 81 -6.27 -3.90 10.13
C TYR A 81 -7.17 -4.21 8.95
N VAL A 82 -6.72 -3.78 7.79
CA VAL A 82 -7.35 -4.01 6.51
C VAL A 82 -6.33 -4.63 5.57
N LYS A 83 -6.73 -5.67 4.85
CA LYS A 83 -5.89 -6.36 3.89
C LYS A 83 -6.71 -6.75 2.68
N TYR A 84 -6.33 -6.23 1.53
CA TYR A 84 -6.89 -6.60 0.24
C TYR A 84 -5.93 -7.54 -0.48
N ILE A 85 -6.42 -8.70 -0.89
CA ILE A 85 -5.70 -9.65 -1.72
C ILE A 85 -6.27 -9.58 -3.12
N PHE A 86 -5.42 -9.37 -4.11
CA PHE A 86 -5.79 -9.35 -5.51
C PHE A 86 -5.69 -10.75 -6.12
N LYS A 87 -6.47 -11.04 -7.16
CA LYS A 87 -6.50 -12.34 -7.85
C LYS A 87 -5.14 -12.76 -8.41
N ASN A 88 -4.27 -11.80 -8.74
CA ASN A 88 -2.91 -12.05 -9.19
C ASN A 88 -1.88 -12.28 -8.06
N GLY A 89 -2.34 -12.41 -6.80
CA GLY A 89 -1.50 -12.64 -5.63
C GLY A 89 -0.90 -11.39 -4.99
N SER A 90 -1.19 -10.20 -5.51
CA SER A 90 -0.75 -8.94 -4.89
C SER A 90 -1.52 -8.66 -3.61
N VAL A 91 -0.90 -7.89 -2.73
CA VAL A 91 -1.46 -7.52 -1.42
C VAL A 91 -1.36 -6.02 -1.20
N LEU A 92 -2.43 -5.43 -0.73
CA LEU A 92 -2.49 -4.05 -0.25
C LEU A 92 -3.05 -4.05 1.18
N ASP A 93 -2.25 -3.64 2.14
CA ASP A 93 -2.65 -3.61 3.55
C ASP A 93 -2.24 -2.30 4.25
N ASN A 94 -2.65 -2.14 5.50
CA ASN A 94 -2.15 -1.06 6.34
C ASN A 94 -1.09 -1.57 7.33
N ILE A 95 -0.06 -0.75 7.54
CA ILE A 95 0.98 -0.99 8.53
C ILE A 95 0.94 0.13 9.57
N ALA A 96 1.10 -0.21 10.84
CA ALA A 96 1.27 0.80 11.88
C ALA A 96 2.69 1.41 11.79
N ALA A 97 2.79 2.74 11.88
CA ALA A 97 4.07 3.44 12.01
C ALA A 97 4.61 3.29 13.44
N ARG A 98 5.07 2.09 13.80
CA ARG A 98 5.58 1.73 15.14
C ARG A 98 6.73 0.73 15.02
N GLU A 99 7.54 0.63 16.06
CA GLU A 99 8.63 -0.34 16.15
C GLU A 99 8.20 -1.80 15.99
N THR A 100 6.99 -2.14 16.42
CA THR A 100 6.41 -3.49 16.26
C THR A 100 6.21 -3.91 14.79
N SER A 101 6.32 -2.97 13.85
CA SER A 101 6.25 -3.24 12.41
C SER A 101 7.60 -3.64 11.79
N ARG A 102 8.68 -3.71 12.59
CA ARG A 102 9.98 -4.22 12.16
C ARG A 102 9.87 -5.66 11.63
N GLY A 103 10.63 -5.97 10.59
CA GLY A 103 10.66 -7.32 9.99
C GLY A 103 9.56 -7.60 8.97
N GLN A 104 8.60 -6.72 8.79
CA GLN A 104 7.66 -6.83 7.68
C GLN A 104 8.38 -6.53 6.35
N ARG A 105 7.96 -7.22 5.29
CA ARG A 105 8.58 -7.07 3.96
C ARG A 105 7.55 -6.62 2.97
N ARG A 106 7.78 -5.45 2.37
CA ARG A 106 6.94 -4.83 1.35
C ARG A 106 7.81 -4.35 0.19
N HIS A 107 7.18 -4.12 -0.96
CA HIS A 107 7.88 -3.61 -2.14
C HIS A 107 7.76 -2.08 -2.26
N GLY A 108 6.72 -1.52 -1.69
CA GLY A 108 6.47 -0.08 -1.69
C GLY A 108 5.24 0.27 -0.87
N GLY A 109 4.97 1.55 -0.70
CA GLY A 109 3.82 2.00 0.07
C GLY A 109 3.54 3.48 0.00
N LEU A 110 2.50 3.87 0.71
CA LEU A 110 2.03 5.24 0.88
C LEU A 110 2.13 5.64 2.34
N MET A 111 2.74 6.77 2.60
CA MET A 111 2.76 7.41 3.91
C MET A 111 1.81 8.61 3.88
N GLU A 112 0.63 8.44 4.45
CA GLU A 112 -0.33 9.53 4.62
C GLU A 112 0.08 10.38 5.82
N GLU A 113 -0.02 11.70 5.65
CA GLU A 113 0.30 12.66 6.71
C GLU A 113 1.67 12.40 7.36
N CYS A 114 2.70 12.21 6.52
CA CYS A 114 4.05 11.81 6.97
C CYS A 114 4.68 12.76 8.00
N VAL A 115 4.21 14.01 8.10
CA VAL A 115 4.61 14.96 9.13
C VAL A 115 4.26 14.47 10.55
N GLY A 116 3.24 13.64 10.69
CA GLY A 116 2.83 13.03 11.95
C GLY A 116 3.58 11.74 12.30
N ILE A 117 4.49 11.27 11.43
CA ILE A 117 5.29 10.07 11.65
C ILE A 117 6.65 10.48 12.22
N ASP A 118 7.05 9.87 13.33
CA ASP A 118 8.37 10.07 13.91
C ASP A 118 9.47 9.74 12.90
N GLY A 119 10.46 10.63 12.74
CA GLY A 119 11.55 10.47 11.79
C GLY A 119 12.41 9.22 12.06
N THR A 120 12.55 8.81 13.31
CA THR A 120 13.26 7.58 13.68
C THR A 120 12.48 6.37 13.21
N ILE A 121 11.17 6.33 13.43
CA ILE A 121 10.29 5.26 12.95
C ILE A 121 10.30 5.20 11.42
N LEU A 122 10.26 6.35 10.76
CA LEU A 122 10.33 6.40 9.30
C LEU A 122 11.62 5.76 8.78
N ASN A 123 12.77 6.17 9.30
CA ASN A 123 14.08 5.76 8.79
C ASN A 123 14.48 4.34 9.23
N GLU A 124 14.12 3.92 10.44
CA GLU A 124 14.57 2.64 11.00
C GLU A 124 13.56 1.50 10.82
N VAL A 125 12.30 1.81 10.60
CA VAL A 125 11.23 0.81 10.49
C VAL A 125 10.60 0.82 9.10
N ILE A 126 10.02 1.95 8.68
CA ILE A 126 9.20 2.00 7.46
C ILE A 126 10.06 1.84 6.20
N ILE A 127 11.12 2.64 6.05
CA ILE A 127 11.99 2.56 4.87
C ILE A 127 12.65 1.18 4.73
N PRO A 128 13.22 0.57 5.79
CA PRO A 128 13.79 -0.77 5.69
C PRO A 128 12.79 -1.87 5.32
N THR A 129 11.49 -1.73 5.61
CA THR A 129 10.49 -2.73 5.19
C THR A 129 10.41 -2.87 3.67
N MET A 130 10.77 -1.82 2.91
CA MET A 130 10.74 -1.77 1.45
C MET A 130 12.03 -2.29 0.77
N ASN A 131 12.99 -2.81 1.51
CA ASN A 131 14.27 -3.30 0.97
C ASN A 131 14.19 -4.71 0.35
N VAL A 132 13.05 -5.12 -0.18
CA VAL A 132 12.85 -6.45 -0.78
C VAL A 132 12.37 -6.30 -2.20
N SER A 133 13.10 -6.91 -3.14
CA SER A 133 12.70 -6.95 -4.54
C SER A 133 11.56 -7.94 -4.76
N ARG A 134 10.60 -7.57 -5.59
CA ARG A 134 9.51 -8.44 -6.00
C ARG A 134 10.04 -9.60 -6.87
N ARG A 135 9.46 -10.78 -6.72
CA ARG A 135 9.63 -11.87 -7.68
C ARG A 135 8.63 -11.72 -8.81
N GLY A 136 9.10 -11.71 -10.03
CA GLY A 136 8.25 -11.74 -11.22
C GLY A 136 7.52 -13.10 -11.36
N PRO A 137 6.53 -13.19 -12.27
CA PRO A 137 5.81 -14.42 -12.54
C PRO A 137 6.71 -15.59 -13.00
N TRP A 138 7.85 -15.25 -13.61
CA TRP A 138 8.89 -16.19 -14.02
C TRP A 138 9.85 -16.64 -12.91
N GLY A 139 9.64 -16.18 -11.67
CA GLY A 139 10.46 -16.51 -10.51
C GLY A 139 11.74 -15.68 -10.33
N GLY A 140 12.13 -14.90 -11.32
CA GLY A 140 13.30 -14.01 -11.27
C GLY A 140 13.04 -12.74 -10.44
N LYS A 141 14.10 -12.05 -10.05
CA LYS A 141 14.06 -10.73 -9.42
C LYS A 141 14.71 -9.71 -10.34
N ASP A 142 14.08 -8.55 -10.46
CA ASP A 142 14.68 -7.37 -11.10
C ASP A 142 14.82 -6.27 -10.03
N ASP A 143 16.05 -6.04 -9.60
CA ASP A 143 16.35 -5.04 -8.57
C ASP A 143 16.20 -3.60 -9.08
N ASN A 144 16.11 -3.41 -10.41
CA ASN A 144 15.89 -2.11 -11.04
C ASN A 144 14.41 -1.80 -11.29
N GLU A 145 13.52 -2.74 -10.99
CA GLU A 145 12.08 -2.50 -11.13
C GLU A 145 11.64 -1.28 -10.32
N THR A 146 10.87 -0.39 -10.95
CA THR A 146 10.43 0.87 -10.33
C THR A 146 9.49 0.66 -9.15
N LEU A 147 8.86 -0.51 -9.05
CA LEU A 147 8.03 -0.87 -7.90
C LEU A 147 8.86 -1.05 -6.62
N ASN A 148 10.08 -1.59 -6.76
CA ASN A 148 10.92 -1.89 -5.60
C ASN A 148 11.38 -0.61 -4.91
N LYS A 149 11.26 -0.58 -3.58
CA LYS A 149 11.67 0.57 -2.75
C LYS A 149 10.89 1.86 -3.07
N SER A 150 9.60 1.76 -3.38
CA SER A 150 8.79 2.93 -3.76
C SER A 150 7.64 3.24 -2.79
#